data_1a7d973221c878a5418d43369cd29e83
#
_entry.id   1a7d973221c878a5418d43369cd29e83
#
_cell.length_a   1.000
_cell.length_b   1.000
_cell.length_c   1.000
_cell.angle_alpha   90.00
_cell.angle_beta   90.00
_cell.angle_gamma   90.00
#
_symmetry.space_group_name_H-M   'P 1'
#
loop_
_entity.id
_entity.type
_entity.pdbx_description
1 polymer ?
#
loop_
_entity_poly.entity_id
_entity_poly.type
_entity_poly.pdbx_seq_one_letter_code
_entity_poly.pdbx_strand_id
1 'polypeptide(L)'
;MDWGLTYPAHIHSWKWVSYGEPKGFSHYMPYDTHMIGSDIYQTLALVLEHTKKMKVGPGITNPRSRIAPVTANSMATLNEIGPGRAILGISTGNTARRAMGFPASKVDEVRECVEICRKLFKGEEAPYDEGPDRWMKEHRHRYVKFLNPEGGFYNLKDHIPIYVAASGPNMLELAGEIGDGVILFGAIGESFLNYCMEHIKIGAKKAGKDPKKLYILVMTAFYIPKKGETLESKEVKRAVGPFVASSLNLTALALVNTETKKMATAKGEALPADVRKGIMSFSDAYAVEEMGMERRHLKLYSEYLLGWKEEHDPLVTPEMIKTSTLTGSAEEIRDTIHRMESQGVNQVMIQPILDPNQTIDSFHENVISKY
;
A
#
# COMPACT_ATOMS: atom_id res chain seq x y z
N MET A 1 -4.75 -18.77 -5.08
CA MET A 1 -4.43 -17.57 -4.23
C MET A 1 -2.94 -17.43 -4.05
N ASP A 2 -2.37 -16.23 -4.26
CA ASP A 2 -0.97 -15.94 -3.95
C ASP A 2 -0.85 -15.32 -2.54
N TRP A 3 0.31 -15.48 -1.91
CA TRP A 3 0.58 -15.00 -0.56
C TRP A 3 1.74 -14.03 -0.55
N GLY A 4 1.60 -12.92 0.17
CA GLY A 4 2.63 -11.91 0.23
C GLY A 4 2.83 -11.34 1.63
N LEU A 5 3.93 -10.61 1.77
CA LEU A 5 4.33 -9.91 2.97
C LEU A 5 4.43 -8.41 2.68
N THR A 6 3.96 -7.60 3.60
CA THR A 6 4.11 -6.15 3.57
C THR A 6 4.55 -5.62 4.94
N TYR A 7 5.26 -4.52 4.97
CA TYR A 7 5.72 -3.87 6.20
C TYR A 7 6.24 -2.46 5.88
N PRO A 8 6.36 -1.51 6.81
CA PRO A 8 7.20 -0.35 6.59
C PRO A 8 8.60 -0.78 6.14
N ALA A 9 9.17 -0.14 5.11
CA ALA A 9 10.47 -0.54 4.58
C ALA A 9 11.51 -0.62 5.70
N HIS A 10 12.13 -1.77 5.87
CA HIS A 10 13.14 -2.01 6.90
C HIS A 10 14.34 -2.72 6.31
N ILE A 11 15.52 -2.13 6.42
CA ILE A 11 16.73 -2.60 5.75
C ILE A 11 17.11 -4.06 6.08
N HIS A 12 16.69 -4.57 7.23
CA HIS A 12 16.94 -5.95 7.63
C HIS A 12 15.75 -6.90 7.38
N SER A 13 14.69 -6.44 6.69
CA SER A 13 13.52 -7.28 6.40
C SER A 13 13.85 -8.53 5.58
N TRP A 14 14.92 -8.52 4.80
CA TRP A 14 15.38 -9.67 4.04
C TRP A 14 15.50 -10.94 4.90
N LYS A 15 15.84 -10.81 6.19
CA LYS A 15 15.99 -11.94 7.12
C LYS A 15 14.71 -12.76 7.27
N TRP A 16 13.61 -12.09 7.55
CA TRP A 16 12.33 -12.76 7.74
C TRP A 16 11.56 -12.95 6.41
N VAL A 17 11.82 -12.13 5.39
CA VAL A 17 11.26 -12.34 4.06
C VAL A 17 11.84 -13.61 3.42
N SER A 18 13.16 -13.83 3.50
CA SER A 18 13.79 -15.07 3.04
C SER A 18 13.35 -16.29 3.84
N TYR A 19 13.04 -16.13 5.12
CA TYR A 19 12.43 -17.17 5.95
C TYR A 19 11.02 -17.54 5.48
N GLY A 20 10.24 -16.58 4.99
CA GLY A 20 8.88 -16.79 4.48
C GLY A 20 8.83 -17.42 3.10
N GLU A 21 9.85 -17.24 2.25
CA GLU A 21 9.83 -17.76 0.87
C GLU A 21 9.59 -19.28 0.79
N PRO A 22 10.30 -20.16 1.51
CA PRO A 22 10.06 -21.60 1.48
C PRO A 22 8.74 -22.00 2.13
N LYS A 23 8.06 -21.10 2.84
CA LYS A 23 6.75 -21.31 3.47
C LYS A 23 5.58 -20.90 2.55
N GLY A 24 5.85 -20.58 1.29
CA GLY A 24 4.84 -20.30 0.28
C GLY A 24 4.54 -18.82 0.06
N PHE A 25 5.25 -17.91 0.73
CA PHE A 25 5.17 -16.50 0.39
C PHE A 25 5.94 -16.20 -0.90
N SER A 26 5.29 -15.49 -1.82
CA SER A 26 5.79 -15.25 -3.18
C SER A 26 6.06 -13.78 -3.47
N HIS A 27 5.57 -12.86 -2.63
CA HIS A 27 5.68 -11.42 -2.86
C HIS A 27 6.06 -10.67 -1.58
N TYR A 28 6.88 -9.61 -1.74
CA TYR A 28 7.17 -8.65 -0.69
C TYR A 28 7.03 -7.23 -1.22
N MET A 29 6.07 -6.48 -0.69
CA MET A 29 5.81 -5.10 -1.13
C MET A 29 5.74 -4.16 0.08
N PRO A 30 6.90 -3.68 0.58
CA PRO A 30 6.95 -2.76 1.72
C PRO A 30 6.50 -1.35 1.35
N TYR A 31 6.10 -0.58 2.37
CA TYR A 31 5.65 0.80 2.21
C TYR A 31 6.82 1.76 1.99
N ASP A 32 6.77 2.56 0.92
CA ASP A 32 7.74 3.63 0.64
C ASP A 32 7.38 4.90 1.42
N THR A 33 7.76 4.94 2.70
CA THR A 33 7.47 6.06 3.61
C THR A 33 8.77 6.57 4.22
N HIS A 34 9.40 7.53 3.58
CA HIS A 34 10.78 7.96 3.80
C HIS A 34 11.11 8.41 5.22
N MET A 35 10.14 9.00 5.95
CA MET A 35 10.36 9.52 7.32
C MET A 35 9.96 8.51 8.39
N ILE A 36 9.51 7.33 8.01
CA ILE A 36 9.09 6.27 8.94
C ILE A 36 9.96 5.03 8.79
N GLY A 37 10.33 4.67 7.56
CA GLY A 37 11.08 3.47 7.24
C GLY A 37 12.41 3.75 6.56
N SER A 38 13.13 2.67 6.25
CA SER A 38 14.37 2.70 5.45
C SER A 38 14.08 3.06 3.99
N ASP A 39 15.11 3.40 3.20
CA ASP A 39 14.96 3.57 1.76
C ASP A 39 14.44 2.30 1.11
N ILE A 40 13.40 2.47 0.30
CA ILE A 40 12.66 1.36 -0.28
C ILE A 40 13.50 0.54 -1.27
N TYR A 41 14.24 1.19 -2.17
CA TYR A 41 14.98 0.48 -3.23
C TYR A 41 16.19 -0.27 -2.69
N GLN A 42 16.87 0.27 -1.68
CA GLN A 42 17.94 -0.43 -0.96
C GLN A 42 17.38 -1.66 -0.22
N THR A 43 16.22 -1.52 0.42
CA THR A 43 15.53 -2.63 1.09
C THR A 43 15.16 -3.74 0.10
N LEU A 44 14.59 -3.38 -1.06
CA LEU A 44 14.16 -4.32 -2.09
C LEU A 44 15.36 -5.03 -2.75
N ALA A 45 16.47 -4.31 -2.99
CA ALA A 45 17.69 -4.89 -3.53
C ALA A 45 18.25 -6.00 -2.61
N LEU A 46 18.29 -5.75 -1.29
CA LEU A 46 18.72 -6.76 -0.32
C LEU A 46 17.79 -7.97 -0.28
N VAL A 47 16.47 -7.76 -0.42
CA VAL A 47 15.53 -8.89 -0.48
C VAL A 47 15.74 -9.72 -1.74
N LEU A 48 15.92 -9.08 -2.89
CA LEU A 48 16.20 -9.79 -4.16
C LEU A 48 17.47 -10.64 -4.07
N GLU A 49 18.54 -10.11 -3.46
CA GLU A 49 19.81 -10.80 -3.28
C GLU A 49 19.69 -12.05 -2.37
N HIS A 50 18.83 -11.98 -1.35
CA HIS A 50 18.68 -13.05 -0.36
C HIS A 50 17.48 -13.98 -0.63
N THR A 51 16.77 -13.81 -1.75
CA THR A 51 15.64 -14.66 -2.14
C THR A 51 15.79 -15.13 -3.59
N LYS A 52 15.14 -16.25 -3.94
CA LYS A 52 15.27 -16.85 -5.27
C LYS A 52 14.06 -16.61 -6.19
N LYS A 53 12.87 -16.53 -5.60
CA LYS A 53 11.58 -16.48 -6.32
C LYS A 53 10.72 -15.29 -5.89
N MET A 54 11.03 -14.67 -4.75
CA MET A 54 10.27 -13.55 -4.20
C MET A 54 10.16 -12.42 -5.22
N LYS A 55 8.94 -12.06 -5.58
CA LYS A 55 8.66 -10.85 -6.37
C LYS A 55 8.62 -9.67 -5.42
N VAL A 56 9.21 -8.55 -5.80
CA VAL A 56 9.35 -7.39 -4.93
C VAL A 56 8.96 -6.10 -5.62
N GLY A 57 8.50 -5.15 -4.83
CA GLY A 57 8.21 -3.81 -5.33
C GLY A 57 7.76 -2.88 -4.21
N PRO A 58 7.74 -1.56 -4.43
CA PRO A 58 7.16 -0.65 -3.47
C PRO A 58 5.64 -0.91 -3.33
N GLY A 59 5.16 -0.98 -2.12
CA GLY A 59 3.73 -1.15 -1.83
C GLY A 59 3.13 0.01 -1.04
N ILE A 60 3.25 1.28 -1.48
CA ILE A 60 3.47 1.84 -2.83
C ILE A 60 4.44 3.03 -2.80
N THR A 61 5.03 3.37 -3.94
CA THR A 61 5.67 4.67 -4.15
C THR A 61 4.71 5.71 -4.74
N ASN A 62 5.20 6.92 -5.03
CA ASN A 62 4.38 8.03 -5.54
C ASN A 62 5.18 8.95 -6.50
N PRO A 63 4.50 9.72 -7.38
CA PRO A 63 5.15 10.55 -8.40
C PRO A 63 6.01 11.69 -7.87
N ARG A 64 5.76 12.14 -6.62
CA ARG A 64 6.43 13.34 -6.07
C ARG A 64 7.62 13.04 -5.18
N SER A 65 7.79 11.81 -4.73
CA SER A 65 8.96 11.42 -3.93
C SER A 65 10.19 11.21 -4.80
N ARG A 66 9.97 10.65 -5.98
CA ARG A 66 10.98 10.52 -7.04
C ARG A 66 10.30 10.76 -8.38
N ILE A 67 10.94 11.52 -9.25
CA ILE A 67 10.43 11.77 -10.60
C ILE A 67 10.33 10.46 -11.39
N ALA A 68 9.41 10.41 -12.35
CA ALA A 68 9.11 9.18 -13.09
C ALA A 68 10.34 8.52 -13.74
N PRO A 69 11.27 9.24 -14.40
CA PRO A 69 12.48 8.63 -14.95
C PRO A 69 13.38 7.97 -13.89
N VAL A 70 13.50 8.57 -12.69
CA VAL A 70 14.29 8.00 -11.57
C VAL A 70 13.60 6.76 -11.00
N THR A 71 12.27 6.79 -10.88
CA THR A 71 11.48 5.62 -10.47
C THR A 71 11.65 4.47 -11.48
N ALA A 72 11.56 4.77 -12.77
CA ALA A 72 11.76 3.77 -13.82
C ALA A 72 13.17 3.17 -13.77
N ASN A 73 14.20 3.99 -13.58
CA ASN A 73 15.58 3.50 -13.45
C ASN A 73 15.74 2.58 -12.22
N SER A 74 15.23 2.97 -11.07
CA SER A 74 15.30 2.14 -9.86
C SER A 74 14.62 0.78 -10.06
N MET A 75 13.45 0.75 -10.71
CA MET A 75 12.74 -0.50 -10.98
C MET A 75 13.45 -1.38 -12.00
N ALA A 76 14.01 -0.80 -13.07
CA ALA A 76 14.77 -1.53 -14.08
C ALA A 76 16.08 -2.09 -13.51
N THR A 77 16.71 -1.37 -12.55
CA THR A 77 17.88 -1.85 -11.80
C THR A 77 17.52 -3.01 -10.86
N LEU A 78 16.39 -2.93 -10.14
CA LEU A 78 15.89 -4.07 -9.35
C LEU A 78 15.60 -5.28 -10.25
N ASN A 79 15.10 -5.05 -11.46
CA ASN A 79 14.83 -6.10 -12.44
C ASN A 79 16.11 -6.73 -12.99
N GLU A 80 17.25 -6.02 -12.96
CA GLU A 80 18.59 -6.58 -13.29
C GLU A 80 19.10 -7.48 -12.15
N ILE A 81 18.92 -7.06 -10.88
CA ILE A 81 19.28 -7.88 -9.70
C ILE A 81 18.42 -9.15 -9.64
N GLY A 82 17.13 -9.03 -9.96
CA GLY A 82 16.17 -10.15 -9.94
C GLY A 82 15.31 -10.18 -11.19
N PRO A 83 15.77 -10.78 -12.30
CA PRO A 83 15.06 -10.78 -13.57
C PRO A 83 13.62 -11.30 -13.44
N GLY A 84 12.65 -10.48 -13.91
CA GLY A 84 11.21 -10.79 -13.87
C GLY A 84 10.56 -10.78 -12.47
N ARG A 85 11.29 -10.30 -11.44
CA ARG A 85 10.79 -10.26 -10.05
C ARG A 85 10.41 -8.85 -9.57
N ALA A 86 10.65 -7.80 -10.35
CA ALA A 86 10.32 -6.43 -10.00
C ALA A 86 8.85 -6.09 -10.35
N ILE A 87 8.14 -5.43 -9.44
CA ILE A 87 6.76 -4.93 -9.61
C ILE A 87 6.71 -3.46 -9.18
N LEU A 88 6.25 -2.56 -10.04
CA LEU A 88 6.04 -1.17 -9.63
C LEU A 88 4.66 -0.99 -8.98
N GLY A 89 4.60 -0.87 -7.67
CA GLY A 89 3.40 -0.42 -6.96
C GLY A 89 3.42 1.10 -6.80
N ILE A 90 2.37 1.78 -7.26
CA ILE A 90 2.29 3.25 -7.26
C ILE A 90 0.90 3.77 -6.92
N SER A 91 0.82 4.93 -6.28
CA SER A 91 -0.41 5.70 -6.07
C SER A 91 -0.09 7.16 -5.70
N THR A 92 -1.06 7.86 -5.13
CA THR A 92 -0.91 9.26 -4.71
C THR A 92 0.10 9.49 -3.58
N GLY A 93 0.54 8.44 -2.87
CA GLY A 93 1.53 8.53 -1.80
C GLY A 93 1.01 9.25 -0.56
N ASN A 94 -0.23 8.97 -0.18
CA ASN A 94 -0.88 9.65 0.92
C ASN A 94 -0.02 9.67 2.20
N THR A 95 0.39 8.52 2.74
CA THR A 95 1.21 8.46 3.96
C THR A 95 2.60 9.04 3.75
N ALA A 96 3.30 8.67 2.68
CA ALA A 96 4.66 9.14 2.40
C ALA A 96 4.75 10.67 2.33
N ARG A 97 3.77 11.31 1.70
CA ARG A 97 3.71 12.76 1.56
C ARG A 97 3.26 13.44 2.86
N ARG A 98 2.22 12.91 3.50
CA ARG A 98 1.65 13.51 4.72
C ARG A 98 2.54 13.37 5.94
N ALA A 99 3.35 12.29 6.03
CA ALA A 99 4.38 12.16 7.07
C ALA A 99 5.47 13.23 6.98
N MET A 100 5.60 13.90 5.83
CA MET A 100 6.45 15.09 5.63
C MET A 100 5.68 16.42 5.71
N GLY A 101 4.39 16.41 6.03
CA GLY A 101 3.54 17.60 6.08
C GLY A 101 3.01 18.08 4.72
N PHE A 102 3.21 17.32 3.64
CA PHE A 102 2.79 17.70 2.30
C PHE A 102 1.51 16.99 1.85
N PRO A 103 0.75 17.58 0.92
CA PRO A 103 -0.43 16.91 0.34
C PRO A 103 0.00 15.71 -0.52
N ALA A 104 -0.89 14.74 -0.64
CA ALA A 104 -0.75 13.63 -1.58
C ALA A 104 -0.67 14.16 -3.03
N SER A 105 -0.11 13.35 -3.93
CA SER A 105 -0.11 13.62 -5.37
C SER A 105 -1.53 13.61 -5.94
N LYS A 106 -1.75 14.33 -7.04
CA LYS A 106 -3.01 14.30 -7.77
C LYS A 106 -3.15 13.00 -8.58
N VAL A 107 -4.40 12.67 -8.93
CA VAL A 107 -4.71 11.48 -9.75
C VAL A 107 -4.02 11.54 -11.11
N ASP A 108 -4.02 12.72 -11.76
CA ASP A 108 -3.39 12.93 -13.07
C ASP A 108 -1.85 12.77 -13.00
N GLU A 109 -1.21 13.16 -11.89
CA GLU A 109 0.22 12.95 -11.70
C GLU A 109 0.57 11.46 -11.60
N VAL A 110 -0.33 10.64 -11.02
CA VAL A 110 -0.16 9.18 -11.00
C VAL A 110 -0.29 8.61 -12.41
N ARG A 111 -1.28 9.05 -13.19
CA ARG A 111 -1.47 8.65 -14.58
C ARG A 111 -0.21 8.92 -15.40
N GLU A 112 0.25 10.17 -15.38
CA GLU A 112 1.43 10.60 -16.13
C GLU A 112 2.67 9.77 -15.75
N CYS A 113 2.92 9.59 -14.46
CA CYS A 113 4.05 8.79 -13.98
C CYS A 113 3.98 7.34 -14.48
N VAL A 114 2.81 6.71 -14.43
CA VAL A 114 2.60 5.35 -14.95
C VAL A 114 2.85 5.27 -16.44
N GLU A 115 2.35 6.23 -17.22
CA GLU A 115 2.54 6.27 -18.68
C GLU A 115 4.02 6.44 -19.05
N ILE A 116 4.74 7.32 -18.37
CA ILE A 116 6.18 7.52 -18.55
C ILE A 116 6.95 6.24 -18.20
N CYS A 117 6.72 5.67 -17.00
CA CYS A 117 7.38 4.43 -16.58
C CYS A 117 7.11 3.29 -17.56
N ARG A 118 5.88 3.13 -18.03
CA ARG A 118 5.49 2.08 -18.99
C ARG A 118 6.22 2.18 -20.33
N LYS A 119 6.40 3.40 -20.85
CA LYS A 119 7.20 3.64 -22.06
C LYS A 119 8.68 3.30 -21.82
N LEU A 120 9.23 3.79 -20.71
CA LEU A 120 10.63 3.54 -20.36
C LEU A 120 10.92 2.06 -20.16
N PHE A 121 10.02 1.29 -19.53
CA PHE A 121 10.17 -0.17 -19.36
C PHE A 121 10.17 -0.93 -20.69
N LYS A 122 9.58 -0.35 -21.75
CA LYS A 122 9.65 -0.90 -23.12
C LYS A 122 10.88 -0.43 -23.89
N GLY A 123 11.75 0.38 -23.28
CA GLY A 123 12.88 1.01 -23.97
C GLY A 123 12.48 2.14 -24.93
N GLU A 124 11.24 2.61 -24.86
CA GLU A 124 10.70 3.69 -25.68
C GLU A 124 11.07 5.06 -25.13
N GLU A 125 10.99 6.09 -25.99
CA GLU A 125 11.07 7.48 -25.56
C GLU A 125 9.77 7.92 -24.89
N ALA A 126 9.90 8.64 -23.77
CA ALA A 126 8.78 9.23 -23.06
C ALA A 126 8.91 10.75 -23.06
N PRO A 127 7.84 11.51 -23.38
CA PRO A 127 7.83 12.94 -23.15
C PRO A 127 7.87 13.21 -21.64
N TYR A 128 8.68 14.18 -21.25
CA TYR A 128 8.86 14.55 -19.86
C TYR A 128 9.00 16.06 -19.71
N ASP A 129 8.25 16.64 -18.78
CA ASP A 129 8.27 18.07 -18.45
C ASP A 129 8.49 18.23 -16.95
N GLU A 130 9.59 18.88 -16.58
CA GLU A 130 9.88 19.23 -15.18
C GLU A 130 9.18 20.51 -14.71
N GLY A 131 8.42 21.15 -15.60
CA GLY A 131 7.86 22.47 -15.37
C GLY A 131 8.88 23.59 -15.57
N PRO A 132 8.60 24.79 -15.07
CA PRO A 132 9.51 25.93 -15.21
C PRO A 132 10.84 25.66 -14.50
N ASP A 133 11.94 25.79 -15.23
CA ASP A 133 13.26 25.73 -14.64
C ASP A 133 13.42 26.85 -13.62
N ARG A 134 13.85 26.53 -12.42
CA ARG A 134 14.03 27.46 -11.32
C ARG A 134 14.99 28.62 -11.68
N TRP A 135 15.95 28.35 -12.54
CA TRP A 135 16.98 29.31 -12.96
C TRP A 135 16.64 30.02 -14.26
N MET A 136 15.98 29.31 -15.19
CA MET A 136 15.72 29.81 -16.54
C MET A 136 14.28 30.30 -16.75
N LYS A 137 13.38 30.03 -15.81
CA LYS A 137 11.95 30.39 -15.87
C LYS A 137 11.22 29.88 -17.12
N GLU A 138 11.73 28.83 -17.74
CA GLU A 138 11.19 28.23 -18.95
C GLU A 138 10.65 26.82 -18.69
N HIS A 139 9.55 26.47 -19.34
CA HIS A 139 9.12 25.09 -19.46
C HIS A 139 10.04 24.35 -20.41
N ARG A 140 10.54 23.18 -20.00
CA ARG A 140 11.40 22.35 -20.80
C ARG A 140 10.72 21.02 -21.12
N HIS A 141 10.06 20.97 -22.26
CA HIS A 141 9.64 19.70 -22.83
C HIS A 141 10.85 18.96 -23.37
N ARG A 142 11.10 17.78 -22.87
CA ARG A 142 12.18 16.90 -23.31
C ARG A 142 11.64 15.48 -23.51
N TYR A 143 12.41 14.69 -24.21
CA TYR A 143 12.19 13.26 -24.26
C TYR A 143 13.27 12.57 -23.42
N VAL A 144 12.87 11.61 -22.60
CA VAL A 144 13.77 10.80 -21.79
C VAL A 144 13.70 9.34 -22.27
N LYS A 145 14.85 8.65 -22.20
CA LYS A 145 15.00 7.28 -22.62
C LYS A 145 16.17 6.64 -21.89
N PHE A 146 16.17 5.33 -21.73
CA PHE A 146 17.34 4.58 -21.32
C PHE A 146 18.39 4.58 -22.44
N LEU A 147 19.59 5.13 -22.17
CA LEU A 147 20.57 5.41 -23.22
C LEU A 147 21.49 4.22 -23.52
N ASN A 148 21.69 3.31 -22.57
CA ASN A 148 22.61 2.18 -22.71
C ASN A 148 21.92 0.84 -22.40
N PRO A 149 20.90 0.42 -23.17
CA PRO A 149 20.10 -0.77 -22.86
C PRO A 149 20.90 -2.07 -22.91
N GLU A 150 21.99 -2.11 -23.66
CA GLU A 150 22.87 -3.29 -23.80
C GLU A 150 24.02 -3.30 -22.78
N GLY A 151 24.10 -2.30 -21.91
CA GLY A 151 25.23 -2.13 -20.99
C GLY A 151 25.19 -2.99 -19.73
N GLY A 152 24.11 -3.74 -19.49
CA GLY A 152 23.94 -4.56 -18.29
C GLY A 152 23.71 -3.75 -17.00
N PHE A 153 23.36 -2.46 -17.11
CA PHE A 153 23.08 -1.60 -15.94
C PHE A 153 21.66 -1.77 -15.41
N TYR A 154 20.75 -2.24 -16.25
CA TYR A 154 19.32 -2.40 -15.96
C TYR A 154 18.68 -3.40 -16.94
N ASN A 155 17.62 -4.05 -16.51
CA ASN A 155 16.93 -5.05 -17.32
C ASN A 155 15.57 -4.53 -17.79
N LEU A 156 15.43 -4.37 -19.11
CA LEU A 156 14.18 -4.02 -19.80
C LEU A 156 13.59 -5.20 -20.60
N LYS A 157 14.24 -6.37 -20.57
CA LYS A 157 13.79 -7.56 -21.31
C LYS A 157 12.64 -8.26 -20.61
N ASP A 158 12.75 -8.37 -19.28
CA ASP A 158 11.71 -8.97 -18.45
C ASP A 158 10.67 -7.90 -18.07
N HIS A 159 9.40 -8.25 -18.24
CA HIS A 159 8.27 -7.34 -17.99
C HIS A 159 8.21 -6.90 -16.53
N ILE A 160 8.07 -5.59 -16.32
CA ILE A 160 7.84 -4.98 -15.01
C ILE A 160 6.36 -4.56 -14.95
N PRO A 161 5.49 -5.32 -14.29
CA PRO A 161 4.07 -4.95 -14.14
C PRO A 161 3.92 -3.74 -13.23
N ILE A 162 2.89 -2.92 -13.51
CA ILE A 162 2.56 -1.73 -12.73
C ILE A 162 1.24 -1.95 -12.00
N TYR A 163 1.30 -1.99 -10.67
CA TYR A 163 0.13 -2.13 -9.80
C TYR A 163 -0.23 -0.77 -9.20
N VAL A 164 -1.49 -0.37 -9.35
CA VAL A 164 -1.98 0.92 -8.86
C VAL A 164 -2.79 0.72 -7.60
N ALA A 165 -2.38 1.36 -6.49
CA ALA A 165 -3.15 1.29 -5.25
C ALA A 165 -4.25 2.35 -5.21
N ALA A 166 -5.43 1.96 -4.70
CA ALA A 166 -6.60 2.79 -4.70
C ALA A 166 -7.56 2.48 -3.54
N SER A 167 -8.29 3.50 -3.09
CA SER A 167 -9.37 3.36 -2.10
C SER A 167 -10.58 4.24 -2.41
N GLY A 168 -10.37 5.40 -3.04
CA GLY A 168 -11.45 6.29 -3.47
C GLY A 168 -11.86 6.04 -4.93
N PRO A 169 -13.08 6.44 -5.35
CA PRO A 169 -13.67 6.08 -6.64
C PRO A 169 -12.79 6.48 -7.83
N ASN A 170 -12.28 7.70 -7.87
CA ASN A 170 -11.45 8.19 -8.97
C ASN A 170 -10.14 7.39 -9.13
N MET A 171 -9.50 7.03 -8.01
CA MET A 171 -8.29 6.21 -8.05
C MET A 171 -8.58 4.75 -8.37
N LEU A 172 -9.72 4.19 -7.93
CA LEU A 172 -10.16 2.83 -8.27
C LEU A 172 -10.43 2.72 -9.77
N GLU A 173 -11.12 3.70 -10.35
CA GLU A 173 -11.36 3.75 -11.79
C GLU A 173 -10.04 3.92 -12.57
N LEU A 174 -9.16 4.83 -12.13
CA LEU A 174 -7.84 4.96 -12.74
C LEU A 174 -7.04 3.66 -12.65
N ALA A 175 -7.04 2.98 -11.51
CA ALA A 175 -6.32 1.72 -11.32
C ALA A 175 -6.83 0.64 -12.29
N GLY A 176 -8.14 0.53 -12.48
CA GLY A 176 -8.72 -0.35 -13.49
C GLY A 176 -8.36 0.03 -14.92
N GLU A 177 -8.28 1.32 -15.21
CA GLU A 177 -7.97 1.84 -16.54
C GLU A 177 -6.52 1.59 -16.95
N ILE A 178 -5.55 1.95 -16.09
CA ILE A 178 -4.13 1.96 -16.46
C ILE A 178 -3.27 0.87 -15.81
N GLY A 179 -3.72 0.25 -14.70
CA GLY A 179 -2.96 -0.76 -13.97
C GLY A 179 -2.89 -2.12 -14.68
N ASP A 180 -1.83 -2.87 -14.42
CA ASP A 180 -1.76 -4.30 -14.72
C ASP A 180 -2.32 -5.10 -13.53
N GLY A 181 -2.29 -4.49 -12.35
CA GLY A 181 -2.97 -4.95 -11.13
C GLY A 181 -3.40 -3.80 -10.25
N VAL A 182 -4.18 -4.11 -9.22
CA VAL A 182 -4.73 -3.16 -8.25
C VAL A 182 -4.40 -3.60 -6.83
N ILE A 183 -3.90 -2.65 -6.03
CA ILE A 183 -3.60 -2.84 -4.62
C ILE A 183 -4.72 -2.22 -3.78
N LEU A 184 -5.37 -3.02 -2.95
CA LEU A 184 -6.38 -2.59 -2.00
C LEU A 184 -5.84 -2.70 -0.57
N PHE A 185 -6.11 -1.71 0.27
CA PHE A 185 -5.65 -1.68 1.65
C PHE A 185 -6.83 -1.90 2.60
N GLY A 186 -6.76 -2.94 3.44
CA GLY A 186 -7.80 -3.26 4.44
C GLY A 186 -9.17 -3.62 3.85
N ALA A 187 -9.25 -4.02 2.57
CA ALA A 187 -10.51 -4.35 1.91
C ALA A 187 -10.95 -5.81 2.21
N ILE A 188 -11.15 -6.12 3.48
CA ILE A 188 -11.57 -7.44 3.97
C ILE A 188 -13.10 -7.55 4.05
N GLY A 189 -13.77 -6.49 4.49
CA GLY A 189 -15.23 -6.45 4.57
C GLY A 189 -15.88 -6.53 3.18
N GLU A 190 -16.90 -7.37 3.06
CA GLU A 190 -17.56 -7.69 1.79
C GLU A 190 -18.10 -6.44 1.06
N SER A 191 -18.79 -5.57 1.78
CA SER A 191 -19.37 -4.36 1.18
C SER A 191 -18.31 -3.42 0.60
N PHE A 192 -17.19 -3.23 1.31
CA PHE A 192 -16.12 -2.37 0.85
C PHE A 192 -15.34 -3.01 -0.31
N LEU A 193 -15.11 -4.31 -0.28
CA LEU A 193 -14.48 -5.03 -1.39
C LEU A 193 -15.35 -4.96 -2.66
N ASN A 194 -16.66 -5.19 -2.54
CA ASN A 194 -17.59 -5.07 -3.66
C ASN A 194 -17.58 -3.66 -4.25
N TYR A 195 -17.63 -2.62 -3.42
CA TYR A 195 -17.49 -1.24 -3.85
C TYR A 195 -16.19 -1.00 -4.64
N CYS A 196 -15.06 -1.48 -4.14
CA CYS A 196 -13.78 -1.36 -4.84
C CYS A 196 -13.82 -2.06 -6.21
N MET A 197 -14.34 -3.29 -6.25
CA MET A 197 -14.41 -4.09 -7.48
C MET A 197 -15.33 -3.47 -8.53
N GLU A 198 -16.41 -2.81 -8.13
CA GLU A 198 -17.30 -2.10 -9.06
C GLU A 198 -16.59 -0.94 -9.76
N HIS A 199 -15.91 -0.07 -9.01
CA HIS A 199 -15.16 1.05 -9.58
C HIS A 199 -13.98 0.60 -10.44
N ILE A 200 -13.26 -0.46 -10.03
CA ILE A 200 -12.21 -1.07 -10.86
C ILE A 200 -12.76 -1.55 -12.18
N LYS A 201 -13.92 -2.22 -12.19
CA LYS A 201 -14.60 -2.68 -13.41
C LYS A 201 -15.00 -1.51 -14.32
N ILE A 202 -15.47 -0.39 -13.77
CA ILE A 202 -15.80 0.82 -14.55
C ILE A 202 -14.55 1.31 -15.29
N GLY A 203 -13.43 1.49 -14.57
CA GLY A 203 -12.17 1.94 -15.17
C GLY A 203 -11.61 0.99 -16.23
N ALA A 204 -11.62 -0.32 -15.95
CA ALA A 204 -11.17 -1.34 -16.90
C ALA A 204 -12.00 -1.31 -18.20
N LYS A 205 -13.34 -1.25 -18.09
CA LYS A 205 -14.24 -1.15 -19.25
C LYS A 205 -14.00 0.11 -20.05
N LYS A 206 -13.79 1.25 -19.40
CA LYS A 206 -13.46 2.53 -20.05
C LYS A 206 -12.21 2.42 -20.93
N ALA A 207 -11.23 1.63 -20.50
CA ALA A 207 -10.00 1.35 -21.25
C ALA A 207 -10.10 0.16 -22.23
N GLY A 208 -11.28 -0.44 -22.41
CA GLY A 208 -11.45 -1.63 -23.24
C GLY A 208 -10.77 -2.88 -22.70
N LYS A 209 -10.42 -2.91 -21.42
CA LYS A 209 -9.78 -4.04 -20.76
C LYS A 209 -10.82 -5.02 -20.20
N ASP A 210 -10.48 -6.30 -20.19
CA ASP A 210 -11.24 -7.30 -19.44
C ASP A 210 -10.92 -7.18 -17.94
N PRO A 211 -11.90 -6.80 -17.09
CA PRO A 211 -11.67 -6.67 -15.64
C PRO A 211 -11.18 -7.96 -14.96
N LYS A 212 -11.49 -9.12 -15.51
CA LYS A 212 -11.08 -10.43 -14.97
C LYS A 212 -9.59 -10.72 -15.14
N LYS A 213 -8.90 -9.96 -16.01
CA LYS A 213 -7.46 -10.08 -16.25
C LYS A 213 -6.63 -9.18 -15.33
N LEU A 214 -7.26 -8.29 -14.58
CA LEU A 214 -6.56 -7.47 -13.59
C LEU A 214 -6.16 -8.31 -12.38
N TYR A 215 -4.92 -8.16 -11.96
CA TYR A 215 -4.41 -8.82 -10.76
C TYR A 215 -4.79 -8.00 -9.52
N ILE A 216 -5.65 -8.55 -8.68
CA ILE A 216 -6.16 -7.86 -7.48
C ILE A 216 -5.46 -8.39 -6.25
N LEU A 217 -4.77 -7.52 -5.52
CA LEU A 217 -4.17 -7.87 -4.24
C LEU A 217 -4.73 -7.02 -3.09
N VAL A 218 -4.88 -7.64 -1.93
CA VAL A 218 -5.34 -6.99 -0.70
C VAL A 218 -4.25 -7.05 0.36
N MET A 219 -3.83 -5.88 0.84
CA MET A 219 -2.92 -5.75 1.98
C MET A 219 -3.72 -5.66 3.28
N THR A 220 -3.32 -6.42 4.30
CA THR A 220 -4.01 -6.50 5.59
C THR A 220 -3.07 -6.90 6.72
N ALA A 221 -3.54 -6.83 7.98
CA ALA A 221 -2.89 -7.48 9.11
C ALA A 221 -3.54 -8.85 9.40
N PHE A 222 -2.81 -9.71 10.09
CA PHE A 222 -3.26 -11.07 10.42
C PHE A 222 -2.96 -11.41 11.87
N TYR A 223 -3.95 -11.99 12.55
CA TYR A 223 -3.77 -12.56 13.87
C TYR A 223 -4.82 -13.62 14.20
N ILE A 224 -4.39 -14.74 14.77
CA ILE A 224 -5.29 -15.76 15.34
C ILE A 224 -5.30 -15.56 16.86
N PRO A 225 -6.43 -15.12 17.46
CA PRO A 225 -6.53 -14.94 18.91
C PRO A 225 -6.29 -16.24 19.67
N LYS A 226 -5.55 -16.16 20.78
CA LYS A 226 -5.33 -17.29 21.67
C LYS A 226 -6.57 -17.57 22.51
N LYS A 227 -6.62 -18.74 23.16
CA LYS A 227 -7.73 -19.10 24.03
C LYS A 227 -7.97 -18.05 25.11
N GLY A 228 -9.18 -17.49 25.14
CA GLY A 228 -9.61 -16.44 26.07
C GLY A 228 -9.40 -15.01 25.56
N GLU A 229 -8.70 -14.80 24.43
CA GLU A 229 -8.62 -13.49 23.78
C GLU A 229 -9.88 -13.21 22.95
N THR A 230 -10.29 -11.96 22.95
CA THR A 230 -11.38 -11.41 22.13
C THR A 230 -10.85 -10.26 21.28
N LEU A 231 -11.63 -9.75 20.34
CA LEU A 231 -11.22 -8.58 19.52
C LEU A 231 -10.97 -7.30 20.34
N GLU A 232 -11.40 -7.28 21.62
CA GLU A 232 -11.13 -6.17 22.54
C GLU A 232 -9.87 -6.38 23.38
N SER A 233 -9.27 -7.59 23.35
CA SER A 233 -8.08 -7.92 24.11
C SER A 233 -6.89 -7.06 23.66
N LYS A 234 -6.07 -6.62 24.63
CA LYS A 234 -4.87 -5.81 24.36
C LYS A 234 -3.90 -6.49 23.41
N GLU A 235 -3.77 -7.81 23.50
CA GLU A 235 -2.92 -8.63 22.65
C GLU A 235 -3.36 -8.56 21.18
N VAL A 236 -4.66 -8.68 20.92
CA VAL A 236 -5.25 -8.55 19.58
C VAL A 236 -5.03 -7.15 19.04
N LYS A 237 -5.33 -6.13 19.86
CA LYS A 237 -5.12 -4.73 19.45
C LYS A 237 -3.66 -4.41 19.18
N ARG A 238 -2.70 -4.97 19.92
CA ARG A 238 -1.27 -4.83 19.64
C ARG A 238 -0.87 -5.51 18.33
N ALA A 239 -1.48 -6.65 18.01
CA ALA A 239 -1.14 -7.42 16.82
C ALA A 239 -1.67 -6.80 15.52
N VAL A 240 -2.85 -6.20 15.52
CA VAL A 240 -3.49 -5.67 14.30
C VAL A 240 -3.89 -4.21 14.40
N GLY A 241 -3.95 -3.65 15.59
CA GLY A 241 -4.38 -2.28 15.85
C GLY A 241 -3.58 -1.21 15.10
N PRO A 242 -2.23 -1.29 14.99
CA PRO A 242 -1.45 -0.32 14.21
C PRO A 242 -1.90 -0.25 12.75
N PHE A 243 -2.29 -1.38 12.15
CA PHE A 243 -2.85 -1.44 10.81
C PHE A 243 -4.22 -0.74 10.73
N VAL A 244 -5.11 -1.06 11.66
CA VAL A 244 -6.46 -0.46 11.74
C VAL A 244 -6.38 1.06 11.98
N ALA A 245 -5.57 1.50 12.94
CA ALA A 245 -5.37 2.90 13.28
C ALA A 245 -4.81 3.74 12.12
N SER A 246 -4.11 3.12 11.17
CA SER A 246 -3.57 3.82 10.01
C SER A 246 -4.65 4.46 9.13
N SER A 247 -5.83 3.88 9.06
CA SER A 247 -6.98 4.45 8.35
C SER A 247 -7.58 5.66 9.08
N LEU A 248 -7.49 5.70 10.40
CA LEU A 248 -7.94 6.82 11.23
C LEU A 248 -7.07 8.07 11.01
N ASN A 249 -5.76 7.92 10.86
CA ASN A 249 -4.84 9.02 10.59
C ASN A 249 -5.24 9.81 9.34
N LEU A 250 -5.64 9.11 8.29
CA LEU A 250 -6.10 9.74 7.05
C LEU A 250 -7.35 10.57 7.26
N THR A 251 -8.29 10.03 8.01
CA THR A 251 -9.59 10.68 8.26
C THR A 251 -9.45 11.84 9.23
N ALA A 252 -8.63 11.71 10.29
CA ALA A 252 -8.36 12.80 11.23
C ALA A 252 -7.76 14.03 10.53
N LEU A 253 -6.78 13.81 9.62
CA LEU A 253 -6.23 14.92 8.82
C LEU A 253 -7.26 15.57 7.89
N ALA A 254 -8.19 14.79 7.35
CA ALA A 254 -9.27 15.31 6.52
C ALA A 254 -10.25 16.20 7.32
N LEU A 255 -10.51 15.86 8.58
CA LEU A 255 -11.42 16.62 9.45
C LEU A 255 -10.84 17.97 9.91
N VAL A 256 -9.53 18.09 10.00
CA VAL A 256 -8.85 19.32 10.46
C VAL A 256 -8.67 20.36 9.35
N ASN A 257 -8.70 19.96 8.09
CA ASN A 257 -8.61 20.89 6.96
C ASN A 257 -10.01 21.42 6.61
N THR A 258 -10.23 22.75 6.71
CA THR A 258 -11.56 23.39 6.58
C THR A 258 -12.29 23.10 5.27
N GLU A 259 -11.62 22.95 4.16
CA GLU A 259 -12.27 22.55 2.89
C GLU A 259 -12.59 21.06 2.86
N THR A 260 -11.69 20.25 3.40
CA THR A 260 -11.90 18.80 3.51
C THR A 260 -12.88 18.45 4.64
N LYS A 261 -13.01 19.33 5.66
CA LYS A 261 -13.99 19.18 6.76
C LYS A 261 -15.43 19.16 6.23
N LYS A 262 -15.78 20.01 5.27
CA LYS A 262 -17.10 19.99 4.60
C LYS A 262 -17.34 18.68 3.85
N MET A 263 -16.35 18.18 3.12
CA MET A 263 -16.45 16.91 2.38
C MET A 263 -16.43 15.70 3.33
N ALA A 264 -15.63 15.74 4.39
CA ALA A 264 -15.56 14.69 5.39
C ALA A 264 -16.83 14.65 6.27
N THR A 265 -17.46 15.81 6.56
CA THR A 265 -18.73 15.86 7.27
C THR A 265 -19.85 15.24 6.45
N ALA A 266 -19.94 15.58 5.14
CA ALA A 266 -20.93 14.98 4.24
C ALA A 266 -20.71 13.46 4.03
N LYS A 267 -19.45 13.01 3.95
CA LYS A 267 -19.10 11.57 3.92
C LYS A 267 -19.23 10.92 5.32
N GLY A 268 -18.93 11.66 6.37
CA GLY A 268 -19.01 11.22 7.75
C GLY A 268 -20.43 10.97 8.24
N GLU A 269 -21.43 11.67 7.68
CA GLU A 269 -22.84 11.39 7.95
C GLU A 269 -23.30 10.03 7.42
N ALA A 270 -22.62 9.51 6.39
CA ALA A 270 -22.84 8.17 5.85
C ALA A 270 -22.07 7.06 6.60
N LEU A 271 -21.16 7.42 7.51
CA LEU A 271 -20.41 6.43 8.29
C LEU A 271 -21.22 5.97 9.52
N PRO A 272 -21.10 4.69 9.93
CA PRO A 272 -21.65 4.21 11.18
C PRO A 272 -21.25 5.10 12.38
N ALA A 273 -22.14 5.26 13.35
CA ALA A 273 -21.96 6.22 14.46
C ALA A 273 -20.72 5.91 15.33
N ASP A 274 -20.39 4.64 15.51
CA ASP A 274 -19.20 4.14 16.21
C ASP A 274 -17.90 4.48 15.48
N VAL A 275 -17.88 4.32 14.17
CA VAL A 275 -16.74 4.71 13.31
C VAL A 275 -16.52 6.22 13.39
N ARG A 276 -17.59 7.01 13.28
CA ARG A 276 -17.52 8.47 13.43
C ARG A 276 -16.98 8.87 14.80
N LYS A 277 -17.48 8.25 15.88
CA LYS A 277 -17.02 8.47 17.25
C LYS A 277 -15.53 8.14 17.38
N GLY A 278 -15.08 7.02 16.83
CA GLY A 278 -13.66 6.63 16.82
C GLY A 278 -12.77 7.67 16.13
N ILE A 279 -13.19 8.18 14.97
CA ILE A 279 -12.46 9.22 14.23
C ILE A 279 -12.35 10.52 15.02
N MET A 280 -13.45 10.97 15.63
CA MET A 280 -13.45 12.18 16.45
C MET A 280 -12.56 12.02 17.69
N SER A 281 -12.69 10.90 18.40
CA SER A 281 -11.84 10.58 19.55
C SER A 281 -10.36 10.48 19.19
N PHE A 282 -10.03 9.99 17.98
CA PHE A 282 -8.65 9.96 17.49
C PHE A 282 -8.11 11.39 17.25
N SER A 283 -8.91 12.28 16.66
CA SER A 283 -8.53 13.69 16.47
C SER A 283 -8.26 14.37 17.81
N ASP A 284 -9.11 14.14 18.81
CA ASP A 284 -8.99 14.70 20.16
C ASP A 284 -7.75 14.13 20.89
N ALA A 285 -7.55 12.81 20.86
CA ALA A 285 -6.41 12.15 21.50
C ALA A 285 -5.06 12.65 20.98
N TYR A 286 -4.99 13.04 19.69
CA TYR A 286 -3.78 13.61 19.11
C TYR A 286 -3.67 15.12 19.26
N ALA A 287 -4.68 15.79 19.82
CA ALA A 287 -4.74 17.26 19.94
C ALA A 287 -4.31 17.94 18.62
N VAL A 288 -4.83 17.43 17.50
CA VAL A 288 -4.37 17.80 16.14
C VAL A 288 -4.66 19.28 15.87
N GLU A 289 -5.69 19.84 16.51
CA GLU A 289 -6.06 21.25 16.38
C GLU A 289 -5.13 22.19 17.19
N GLU A 290 -4.54 21.68 18.28
CA GLU A 290 -3.65 22.48 19.15
C GLU A 290 -2.22 22.60 18.58
N MET A 291 -1.81 21.66 17.72
CA MET A 291 -0.52 21.72 17.05
C MET A 291 -0.62 22.58 15.78
N GLY A 292 0.30 23.51 15.60
CA GLY A 292 0.41 24.29 14.36
C GLY A 292 0.45 23.36 13.13
N MET A 293 -0.15 23.81 12.04
CA MET A 293 -0.29 23.03 10.79
C MET A 293 1.06 22.48 10.27
N GLU A 294 2.13 23.20 10.55
CA GLU A 294 3.49 22.87 10.12
C GLU A 294 4.12 21.70 10.88
N ARG A 295 3.61 21.33 12.06
CA ARG A 295 4.22 20.31 12.94
C ARG A 295 3.33 19.13 13.30
N ARG A 296 2.01 19.22 13.13
CA ARG A 296 1.06 18.18 13.55
C ARG A 296 1.33 16.80 12.97
N HIS A 297 1.87 16.73 11.74
CA HIS A 297 2.24 15.48 11.09
C HIS A 297 3.31 14.69 11.86
N LEU A 298 4.22 15.37 12.56
CA LEU A 298 5.29 14.73 13.34
C LEU A 298 4.70 13.86 14.48
N LYS A 299 3.63 14.31 15.12
CA LYS A 299 2.94 13.52 16.16
C LYS A 299 2.05 12.44 15.55
N LEU A 300 1.29 12.79 14.50
CA LEU A 300 0.34 11.89 13.84
C LEU A 300 0.98 10.65 13.26
N TYR A 301 2.16 10.79 12.66
CA TYR A 301 2.86 9.70 11.98
C TYR A 301 3.98 9.06 12.80
N SER A 302 4.18 9.49 14.05
CA SER A 302 5.04 8.79 15.01
C SER A 302 4.49 7.37 15.25
N GLU A 303 5.33 6.36 15.12
CA GLU A 303 5.00 4.92 15.27
C GLU A 303 3.91 4.40 14.31
N TYR A 304 3.62 5.13 13.24
CA TYR A 304 2.62 4.75 12.24
C TYR A 304 2.90 3.36 11.64
N LEU A 305 1.92 2.46 11.73
CA LEU A 305 1.99 1.06 11.29
C LEU A 305 3.01 0.18 12.06
N LEU A 306 3.74 0.71 13.04
CA LEU A 306 4.82 0.03 13.76
C LEU A 306 4.44 -0.28 15.21
N GLY A 307 3.88 0.68 15.92
CA GLY A 307 3.63 0.61 17.35
C GLY A 307 2.17 0.73 17.72
N TRP A 308 1.82 0.16 18.86
CA TRP A 308 0.54 0.32 19.51
C TRP A 308 0.68 1.25 20.70
N LYS A 309 -0.12 2.32 20.73
CA LYS A 309 -0.21 3.25 21.85
C LYS A 309 -1.46 2.96 22.66
N GLU A 310 -1.36 3.01 23.99
CA GLU A 310 -2.52 2.72 24.86
C GLU A 310 -3.69 3.70 24.64
N GLU A 311 -3.41 4.93 24.26
CA GLU A 311 -4.41 5.90 23.84
C GLU A 311 -5.22 5.49 22.60
N HIS A 312 -4.75 4.51 21.83
CA HIS A 312 -5.49 3.93 20.69
C HIS A 312 -6.54 2.90 21.12
N ASP A 313 -6.47 2.37 22.34
CA ASP A 313 -7.39 1.32 22.82
C ASP A 313 -8.88 1.66 22.61
N PRO A 314 -9.37 2.86 22.96
CA PRO A 314 -10.77 3.21 22.73
C PRO A 314 -11.10 3.52 21.26
N LEU A 315 -10.09 3.67 20.39
CA LEU A 315 -10.24 4.15 19.02
C LEU A 315 -10.38 3.03 18.01
N VAL A 316 -9.88 1.84 18.34
CA VAL A 316 -9.91 0.66 17.48
C VAL A 316 -11.00 -0.29 17.98
N THR A 317 -12.11 -0.32 17.26
CA THR A 317 -13.27 -1.13 17.63
C THR A 317 -13.18 -2.55 17.06
N PRO A 318 -13.86 -3.55 17.67
CA PRO A 318 -13.96 -4.90 17.11
C PRO A 318 -14.44 -4.93 15.66
N GLU A 319 -15.39 -4.09 15.29
CA GLU A 319 -15.91 -3.99 13.93
C GLU A 319 -14.86 -3.50 12.93
N MET A 320 -14.05 -2.52 13.31
CA MET A 320 -12.93 -2.06 12.48
C MET A 320 -11.89 -3.16 12.28
N ILE A 321 -11.55 -3.91 13.32
CA ILE A 321 -10.64 -5.05 13.22
C ILE A 321 -11.22 -6.07 12.24
N LYS A 322 -12.47 -6.47 12.41
CA LYS A 322 -13.14 -7.50 11.62
C LYS A 322 -13.28 -7.12 10.14
N THR A 323 -13.49 -5.85 9.84
CA THR A 323 -13.72 -5.38 8.46
C THR A 323 -12.45 -5.03 7.71
N SER A 324 -11.31 -4.84 8.39
CA SER A 324 -10.05 -4.43 7.76
C SER A 324 -8.89 -5.41 7.93
N THR A 325 -9.03 -6.42 8.80
CA THR A 325 -7.95 -7.38 9.08
C THR A 325 -8.43 -8.84 9.01
N LEU A 326 -7.50 -9.77 8.81
CA LEU A 326 -7.72 -11.19 8.93
C LEU A 326 -7.49 -11.62 10.38
N THR A 327 -8.48 -11.32 11.24
CA THR A 327 -8.43 -11.62 12.68
C THR A 327 -9.63 -12.48 13.08
N GLY A 328 -9.36 -13.66 13.61
CA GLY A 328 -10.37 -14.63 14.00
C GLY A 328 -9.79 -16.04 14.14
N SER A 329 -10.63 -17.06 14.24
CA SER A 329 -10.19 -18.46 14.16
C SER A 329 -9.58 -18.76 12.78
N ALA A 330 -8.74 -19.79 12.71
CA ALA A 330 -8.15 -20.22 11.45
C ALA A 330 -9.20 -20.57 10.38
N GLU A 331 -10.35 -21.10 10.77
CA GLU A 331 -11.47 -21.44 9.89
C GLU A 331 -12.13 -20.17 9.34
N GLU A 332 -12.51 -19.21 10.21
CA GLU A 332 -13.10 -17.92 9.79
C GLU A 332 -12.19 -17.15 8.83
N ILE A 333 -10.87 -17.20 9.05
CA ILE A 333 -9.89 -16.56 8.18
C ILE A 333 -9.86 -17.22 6.81
N ARG A 334 -9.83 -18.56 6.74
CA ARG A 334 -9.87 -19.29 5.46
C ARG A 334 -11.17 -19.02 4.71
N ASP A 335 -12.32 -19.04 5.39
CA ASP A 335 -13.62 -18.75 4.78
C ASP A 335 -13.66 -17.32 4.21
N THR A 336 -13.08 -16.36 4.95
CA THR A 336 -12.93 -14.99 4.48
C THR A 336 -12.07 -14.91 3.21
N ILE A 337 -10.96 -15.63 3.17
CA ILE A 337 -10.06 -15.67 2.01
C ILE A 337 -10.74 -16.34 0.80
N HIS A 338 -11.46 -17.46 0.99
CA HIS A 338 -12.24 -18.11 -0.09
C HIS A 338 -13.32 -17.17 -0.64
N ARG A 339 -14.01 -16.43 0.23
CA ARG A 339 -14.96 -15.39 -0.21
C ARG A 339 -14.27 -14.31 -1.04
N MET A 340 -13.13 -13.79 -0.59
CA MET A 340 -12.36 -12.76 -1.32
C MET A 340 -11.89 -13.30 -2.68
N GLU A 341 -11.42 -14.53 -2.75
CA GLU A 341 -11.04 -15.19 -4.00
C GLU A 341 -12.23 -15.33 -4.97
N SER A 342 -13.41 -15.72 -4.47
CA SER A 342 -14.63 -15.77 -5.27
C SER A 342 -15.08 -14.41 -5.81
N GLN A 343 -14.71 -13.32 -5.11
CA GLN A 343 -14.93 -11.93 -5.53
C GLN A 343 -13.85 -11.42 -6.51
N GLY A 344 -12.82 -12.23 -6.83
CA GLY A 344 -11.79 -11.91 -7.82
C GLY A 344 -10.47 -11.39 -7.23
N VAL A 345 -10.24 -11.57 -5.93
CA VAL A 345 -8.93 -11.31 -5.32
C VAL A 345 -7.97 -12.42 -5.68
N ASN A 346 -6.77 -12.08 -6.15
CA ASN A 346 -5.74 -13.02 -6.55
C ASN A 346 -4.67 -13.22 -5.47
N GLN A 347 -4.50 -12.24 -4.58
CA GLN A 347 -3.45 -12.26 -3.59
C GLN A 347 -3.86 -11.60 -2.27
N VAL A 348 -3.44 -12.20 -1.18
CA VAL A 348 -3.47 -11.58 0.16
C VAL A 348 -2.04 -11.34 0.62
N MET A 349 -1.76 -10.11 1.08
CA MET A 349 -0.50 -9.73 1.71
C MET A 349 -0.73 -9.39 3.17
N ILE A 350 0.01 -10.04 4.06
CA ILE A 350 -0.11 -9.80 5.50
C ILE A 350 1.03 -8.93 6.01
N GLN A 351 0.72 -8.07 6.99
CA GLN A 351 1.70 -7.30 7.74
C GLN A 351 2.00 -7.98 9.08
N PRO A 352 3.22 -8.49 9.28
CA PRO A 352 3.64 -9.08 10.55
C PRO A 352 4.05 -7.98 11.54
N ILE A 353 3.10 -7.48 12.36
CA ILE A 353 3.32 -6.32 13.24
C ILE A 353 4.15 -6.65 14.48
N LEU A 354 3.93 -7.80 15.11
CA LEU A 354 4.65 -8.18 16.34
C LEU A 354 5.96 -8.89 16.00
N ASP A 355 5.93 -10.21 15.90
CA ASP A 355 7.07 -11.04 15.52
C ASP A 355 6.87 -11.56 14.09
N PRO A 356 7.72 -11.13 13.14
CA PRO A 356 7.56 -11.54 11.75
C PRO A 356 7.64 -13.06 11.56
N ASN A 357 8.56 -13.75 12.23
CA ASN A 357 8.72 -15.19 12.04
C ASN A 357 7.54 -15.98 12.62
N GLN A 358 7.08 -15.61 13.81
CA GLN A 358 5.91 -16.24 14.43
C GLN A 358 4.63 -15.98 13.59
N THR A 359 4.48 -14.80 13.03
CA THR A 359 3.33 -14.47 12.17
C THR A 359 3.38 -15.27 10.88
N ILE A 360 4.55 -15.39 10.25
CA ILE A 360 4.79 -16.21 9.05
C ILE A 360 4.47 -17.68 9.34
N ASP A 361 4.95 -18.23 10.46
CA ASP A 361 4.67 -19.61 10.86
C ASP A 361 3.19 -19.84 11.08
N SER A 362 2.54 -18.97 11.86
CA SER A 362 1.12 -19.07 12.13
C SER A 362 0.27 -18.99 10.85
N PHE A 363 0.62 -18.09 9.92
CA PHE A 363 -0.10 -17.97 8.65
C PHE A 363 0.15 -19.20 7.75
N HIS A 364 1.39 -19.68 7.68
CA HIS A 364 1.70 -20.89 6.93
C HIS A 364 0.95 -22.10 7.45
N GLU A 365 1.01 -22.39 8.75
CA GLU A 365 0.42 -23.57 9.37
C GLU A 365 -1.12 -23.59 9.31
N ASN A 366 -1.74 -22.42 9.48
CA ASN A 366 -3.18 -22.31 9.63
C ASN A 366 -3.91 -21.91 8.34
N VAL A 367 -3.20 -21.32 7.39
CA VAL A 367 -3.79 -20.84 6.12
C VAL A 367 -3.12 -21.53 4.93
N ILE A 368 -1.85 -21.25 4.62
CA ILE A 368 -1.22 -21.70 3.37
C ILE A 368 -1.21 -23.22 3.25
N SER A 369 -0.84 -23.96 4.30
CA SER A 369 -0.77 -25.42 4.28
C SER A 369 -2.13 -26.11 4.26
N LYS A 370 -3.21 -25.38 4.46
CA LYS A 370 -4.61 -25.89 4.49
C LYS A 370 -5.44 -25.39 3.31
N TYR A 371 -4.89 -24.48 2.52
CA TYR A 371 -5.53 -23.89 1.34
C TYR A 371 -5.32 -24.75 0.11
#